data_b59dfe00a2b21ba35577cd2189cbb165
#
_entry.id   b59dfe00a2b21ba35577cd2189cbb165
#
_cell.length_a   1.000
_cell.length_b   1.000
_cell.length_c   1.000
_cell.angle_alpha   90.00
_cell.angle_beta   90.00
_cell.angle_gamma   90.00
#
_symmetry.space_group_name_H-M   'P 1'
#
loop_
_entity.id
_entity.type
_entity.pdbx_description
1 polymer ?
#
loop_
_entity_poly.entity_id
_entity_poly.type
_entity_poly.pdbx_seq_one_letter_code
_entity_poly.pdbx_strand_id
1 'polypeptide(L)'
;MKQSIVALVYNKEKSKVLTIKRRDVPIWVLPGGALDPGESPEDGVVREVFEETGLNVAVRKKIARYTPINKLGTTTHFFECSFESGTLQTGDETADIGFFPKQKLPKIFFQVHRDMLEDAFQEHPQALEKKFDQVTYWAFFRYFLRHPILVLRFALSQMGFPLNKKP
;
A
#
# COMPACT_ATOMS: atom_id res chain seq x y z
N MET A 1 13.86 11.41 7.64
CA MET A 1 13.66 10.63 6.39
C MET A 1 12.17 10.38 6.24
N LYS A 2 11.65 10.46 5.01
CA LYS A 2 10.24 10.12 4.75
C LYS A 2 10.01 8.64 5.09
N GLN A 3 8.91 8.34 5.77
CA GLN A 3 8.48 6.99 6.10
C GLN A 3 7.08 6.77 5.53
N SER A 4 6.73 5.53 5.28
CA SER A 4 5.40 5.12 4.82
C SER A 4 4.89 3.94 5.62
N ILE A 5 3.58 3.76 5.55
CA ILE A 5 2.90 2.64 6.17
C ILE A 5 2.05 1.90 5.14
N VAL A 6 1.84 0.62 5.36
CA VAL A 6 0.96 -0.23 4.57
C VAL A 6 0.15 -1.11 5.51
N ALA A 7 -1.13 -1.29 5.22
CA ALA A 7 -2.06 -2.10 5.99
C ALA A 7 -2.43 -3.39 5.26
N LEU A 8 -2.39 -4.50 5.97
CA LEU A 8 -3.05 -5.74 5.60
C LEU A 8 -4.36 -5.85 6.40
N VAL A 9 -5.48 -5.64 5.74
CA VAL A 9 -6.81 -5.75 6.35
C VAL A 9 -7.54 -6.93 5.73
N TYR A 10 -7.96 -7.88 6.55
CA TYR A 10 -8.74 -9.03 6.11
C TYR A 10 -10.25 -8.77 6.23
N ASN A 11 -11.03 -9.45 5.39
CA ASN A 11 -12.46 -9.62 5.66
C ASN A 11 -12.67 -10.50 6.91
N LYS A 12 -13.90 -10.57 7.42
CA LYS A 12 -14.25 -11.31 8.65
C LYS A 12 -13.78 -12.77 8.63
N GLU A 13 -13.90 -13.43 7.49
CA GLU A 13 -13.52 -14.84 7.31
C GLU A 13 -12.02 -15.05 7.03
N LYS A 14 -11.22 -13.99 7.03
CA LYS A 14 -9.79 -13.98 6.69
C LYS A 14 -9.45 -14.63 5.33
N SER A 15 -10.44 -14.71 4.43
CA SER A 15 -10.31 -15.33 3.11
C SER A 15 -9.91 -14.33 2.00
N LYS A 16 -10.14 -13.02 2.26
CA LYS A 16 -9.88 -11.94 1.30
C LYS A 16 -9.12 -10.80 1.97
N VAL A 17 -8.35 -10.08 1.17
CA VAL A 17 -7.60 -8.89 1.59
C VAL A 17 -8.21 -7.64 0.96
N LEU A 18 -8.25 -6.55 1.74
CA LEU A 18 -8.67 -5.24 1.29
C LEU A 18 -7.61 -4.67 0.35
N THR A 19 -8.05 -4.18 -0.78
CA THR A 19 -7.20 -3.47 -1.74
C THR A 19 -7.91 -2.24 -2.25
N ILE A 20 -7.13 -1.24 -2.62
CA ILE A 20 -7.61 -0.02 -3.23
C ILE A 20 -7.01 0.14 -4.63
N LYS A 21 -7.74 0.82 -5.52
CA LYS A 21 -7.23 1.25 -6.81
C LYS A 21 -6.91 2.73 -6.74
N ARG A 22 -5.67 3.08 -6.99
CA ARG A 22 -5.25 4.49 -6.96
C ARG A 22 -5.92 5.28 -8.09
N ARG A 23 -6.22 6.54 -7.82
CA ARG A 23 -6.83 7.45 -8.80
C ARG A 23 -5.79 8.08 -9.72
N ASP A 24 -4.64 8.46 -9.18
CA ASP A 24 -3.54 9.09 -9.92
C ASP A 24 -2.90 8.10 -10.92
N VAL A 25 -2.59 6.89 -10.46
CA VAL A 25 -2.04 5.81 -11.29
C VAL A 25 -2.97 4.59 -11.13
N PRO A 26 -3.65 4.11 -12.18
CA PRO A 26 -4.71 3.11 -12.07
C PRO A 26 -4.18 1.69 -11.78
N ILE A 27 -3.44 1.55 -10.69
CA ILE A 27 -2.94 0.28 -10.16
C ILE A 27 -3.64 -0.04 -8.85
N TRP A 28 -3.73 -1.34 -8.55
CA TRP A 28 -4.24 -1.81 -7.27
C TRP A 28 -3.08 -1.98 -6.28
N VAL A 29 -3.33 -1.57 -5.05
CA VAL A 29 -2.36 -1.59 -3.95
C VAL A 29 -3.05 -2.01 -2.64
N LEU A 30 -2.28 -2.35 -1.62
CA LEU A 30 -2.78 -2.37 -0.24
C LEU A 30 -3.01 -0.94 0.24
N PRO A 31 -3.96 -0.69 1.15
CA PRO A 31 -4.12 0.63 1.77
C PRO A 31 -2.86 1.09 2.47
N GLY A 32 -2.58 2.38 2.41
CA GLY A 32 -1.42 2.97 3.07
C GLY A 32 -0.89 4.22 2.37
N GLY A 33 -0.02 4.93 3.06
CA GLY A 33 0.51 6.21 2.58
C GLY A 33 1.74 6.68 3.32
N ALA A 34 1.98 7.98 3.31
CA ALA A 34 3.09 8.61 3.99
C ALA A 34 2.75 8.89 5.46
N LEU A 35 3.74 8.78 6.34
CA LEU A 35 3.60 9.26 7.72
C LEU A 35 3.68 10.78 7.76
N ASP A 36 2.81 11.37 8.56
CA ASP A 36 2.86 12.78 8.89
C ASP A 36 4.04 13.08 9.86
N PRO A 37 4.54 14.32 9.87
CA PRO A 37 5.60 14.70 10.79
C PRO A 37 5.19 14.51 12.27
N GLY A 38 5.90 13.64 12.98
CA GLY A 38 5.65 13.35 14.40
C GLY A 38 4.59 12.27 14.66
N GLU A 39 3.96 11.73 13.62
CA GLU A 39 2.98 10.65 13.71
C GLU A 39 3.66 9.31 13.98
N SER A 40 3.07 8.48 14.85
CA SER A 40 3.51 7.10 15.01
C SER A 40 3.08 6.24 13.81
N PRO A 41 3.86 5.19 13.44
CA PRO A 41 3.45 4.29 12.36
C PRO A 41 2.11 3.61 12.61
N GLU A 42 1.78 3.33 13.87
CA GLU A 42 0.53 2.71 14.30
C GLU A 42 -0.67 3.65 14.11
N ASP A 43 -0.53 4.94 14.44
CA ASP A 43 -1.59 5.93 14.22
C ASP A 43 -1.76 6.23 12.73
N GLY A 44 -0.63 6.38 12.01
CA GLY A 44 -0.64 6.63 10.57
C GLY A 44 -1.37 5.55 9.78
N VAL A 45 -1.16 4.27 10.11
CA VAL A 45 -1.84 3.18 9.38
C VAL A 45 -3.35 3.19 9.61
N VAL A 46 -3.82 3.54 10.81
CA VAL A 46 -5.26 3.67 11.12
C VAL A 46 -5.86 4.84 10.35
N ARG A 47 -5.19 6.00 10.35
CA ARG A 47 -5.62 7.19 9.62
C ARG A 47 -5.72 6.91 8.11
N GLU A 48 -4.67 6.40 7.49
CA GLU A 48 -4.65 6.13 6.04
C GLU A 48 -5.73 5.13 5.62
N VAL A 49 -5.92 4.03 6.39
CA VAL A 49 -6.99 3.09 6.08
C VAL A 49 -8.35 3.77 6.12
N PHE A 50 -8.60 4.63 7.12
CA PHE A 50 -9.86 5.36 7.20
C PHE A 50 -10.04 6.34 6.02
N GLU A 51 -9.04 7.15 5.71
CA GLU A 51 -9.08 8.15 4.63
C GLU A 51 -9.29 7.51 3.26
N GLU A 52 -8.64 6.38 2.99
CA GLU A 52 -8.72 5.71 1.69
C GLU A 52 -9.96 4.81 1.54
N THR A 53 -10.51 4.30 2.65
CA THR A 53 -11.47 3.20 2.60
C THR A 53 -12.77 3.43 3.40
N GLY A 54 -12.80 4.41 4.29
CA GLY A 54 -13.92 4.65 5.21
C GLY A 54 -14.03 3.61 6.34
N LEU A 55 -13.06 2.72 6.49
CA LEU A 55 -13.06 1.68 7.53
C LEU A 55 -12.24 2.11 8.74
N ASN A 56 -12.81 1.94 9.93
CA ASN A 56 -12.06 1.99 11.17
C ASN A 56 -11.41 0.63 11.42
N VAL A 57 -10.13 0.65 11.72
CA VAL A 57 -9.34 -0.56 11.97
C VAL A 57 -8.52 -0.42 13.25
N ALA A 58 -8.16 -1.54 13.86
CA ALA A 58 -7.20 -1.59 14.95
C ALA A 58 -5.95 -2.37 14.52
N VAL A 59 -4.78 -1.87 14.88
CA VAL A 59 -3.50 -2.58 14.65
C VAL A 59 -3.46 -3.84 15.50
N ARG A 60 -3.21 -4.98 14.87
CA ARG A 60 -3.07 -6.29 15.54
C ARG A 60 -1.62 -6.65 15.78
N LYS A 61 -0.81 -6.53 14.74
CA LYS A 61 0.64 -6.77 14.83
C LYS A 61 1.39 -6.03 13.74
N LYS A 62 2.63 -5.73 14.01
CA LYS A 62 3.59 -5.33 13.00
C LYS A 62 4.09 -6.59 12.29
N ILE A 63 3.94 -6.64 10.97
CA ILE A 63 4.40 -7.77 10.14
C ILE A 63 5.87 -7.58 9.77
N ALA A 64 6.21 -6.38 9.28
CA ALA A 64 7.54 -6.11 8.78
C ALA A 64 7.91 -4.63 8.85
N ARG A 65 9.22 -4.37 8.80
CA ARG A 65 9.80 -3.08 8.47
C ARG A 65 10.72 -3.28 7.28
N TYR A 66 10.41 -2.59 6.20
CA TYR A 66 11.24 -2.61 4.99
C TYR A 66 12.09 -1.35 4.92
N THR A 67 13.38 -1.53 4.64
CA THR A 67 14.31 -0.41 4.45
C THR A 67 14.71 -0.30 2.98
N PRO A 68 14.74 0.92 2.41
CA PRO A 68 15.14 1.09 1.02
C PRO A 68 16.65 0.86 0.84
N ILE A 69 17.05 0.33 -0.32
CA ILE A 69 18.46 0.19 -0.72
C ILE A 69 18.94 1.39 -1.57
N ASN A 70 18.02 2.28 -1.95
CA ASN A 70 18.30 3.47 -2.78
C ASN A 70 17.20 4.53 -2.58
N LYS A 71 17.32 5.66 -3.29
CA LYS A 71 16.41 6.82 -3.18
C LYS A 71 15.02 6.61 -3.83
N LEU A 72 14.76 5.49 -4.50
CA LEU A 72 13.45 5.18 -5.08
C LEU A 72 12.43 4.70 -4.05
N GLY A 73 12.88 4.23 -2.90
CA GLY A 73 12.02 3.74 -1.82
C GLY A 73 12.08 4.59 -0.57
N THR A 74 11.14 4.33 0.33
CA THR A 74 11.09 4.88 1.69
C THR A 74 11.08 3.76 2.70
N THR A 75 11.48 4.02 3.95
CA THR A 75 11.25 3.06 5.02
C THR A 75 9.76 2.84 5.18
N THR A 76 9.31 1.59 5.07
CA THR A 76 7.91 1.21 5.07
C THR A 76 7.61 0.28 6.24
N HIS A 77 6.61 0.63 7.05
CA HIS A 77 6.09 -0.21 8.13
C HIS A 77 4.85 -0.95 7.63
N PHE A 78 4.80 -2.25 7.83
CA PHE A 78 3.72 -3.10 7.38
C PHE A 78 3.00 -3.72 8.56
N PHE A 79 1.69 -3.50 8.65
CA PHE A 79 0.86 -3.92 9.78
C PHE A 79 -0.29 -4.82 9.34
N GLU A 80 -0.61 -5.82 10.13
CA GLU A 80 -1.91 -6.48 10.10
C GLU A 80 -2.88 -5.68 10.96
N CYS A 81 -4.03 -5.34 10.36
CA CYS A 81 -5.10 -4.61 11.02
C CYS A 81 -6.40 -5.42 10.98
N SER A 82 -7.18 -5.34 12.06
CA SER A 82 -8.54 -5.89 12.11
C SER A 82 -9.56 -4.82 11.80
N PHE A 83 -10.59 -5.19 11.06
CA PHE A 83 -11.79 -4.37 10.89
C PHE A 83 -12.53 -4.22 12.23
N GLU A 84 -12.88 -2.98 12.57
CA GLU A 84 -13.67 -2.67 13.76
C GLU A 84 -15.07 -2.16 13.38
N SER A 85 -15.14 -1.17 12.50
CA SER A 85 -16.40 -0.55 12.06
C SER A 85 -16.25 0.21 10.75
N GLY A 86 -17.33 0.81 10.27
CA GLY A 86 -17.33 1.63 9.06
C GLY A 86 -17.92 0.91 7.85
N THR A 87 -18.05 1.64 6.76
CA THR A 87 -18.52 1.14 5.46
C THR A 87 -17.53 1.53 4.39
N LEU A 88 -17.35 0.67 3.39
CA LEU A 88 -16.45 0.95 2.28
C LEU A 88 -16.85 2.21 1.53
N GLN A 89 -15.97 3.19 1.52
CA GLN A 89 -16.12 4.46 0.80
C GLN A 89 -14.80 4.85 0.19
N THR A 90 -14.80 5.23 -1.07
CA THR A 90 -13.58 5.70 -1.74
C THR A 90 -13.21 7.10 -1.26
N GLY A 91 -11.98 7.26 -0.79
CA GLY A 91 -11.40 8.58 -0.50
C GLY A 91 -11.04 9.35 -1.77
N ASP A 92 -10.45 10.52 -1.60
CA ASP A 92 -10.11 11.42 -2.72
C ASP A 92 -9.04 10.82 -3.64
N GLU A 93 -8.12 10.05 -3.10
CA GLU A 93 -7.04 9.37 -3.84
C GLU A 93 -7.43 7.97 -4.34
N THR A 94 -8.55 7.41 -3.87
CA THR A 94 -9.02 6.07 -4.17
C THR A 94 -10.08 6.09 -5.27
N ALA A 95 -9.80 5.43 -6.40
CA ALA A 95 -10.73 5.31 -7.52
C ALA A 95 -11.71 4.13 -7.37
N ASP A 96 -11.28 3.06 -6.71
CA ASP A 96 -12.06 1.83 -6.52
C ASP A 96 -11.51 1.06 -5.31
N ILE A 97 -12.32 0.21 -4.69
CA ILE A 97 -11.99 -0.48 -3.45
C ILE A 97 -12.70 -1.83 -3.38
N GLY A 98 -12.04 -2.83 -2.85
CA GLY A 98 -12.67 -4.14 -2.68
C GLY A 98 -11.82 -5.15 -1.92
N PHE A 99 -12.51 -6.22 -1.51
CA PHE A 99 -11.89 -7.40 -0.91
C PHE A 99 -11.66 -8.47 -1.97
N PHE A 100 -10.42 -8.89 -2.16
CA PHE A 100 -10.04 -9.91 -3.14
C PHE A 100 -9.41 -11.13 -2.47
N PRO A 101 -9.70 -12.35 -2.97
CA PRO A 101 -9.02 -13.55 -2.51
C PRO A 101 -7.50 -13.42 -2.66
N LYS A 102 -6.75 -13.93 -1.68
CA LYS A 102 -5.27 -13.89 -1.68
C LYS A 102 -4.65 -14.42 -2.98
N GLN A 103 -5.27 -15.46 -3.56
CA GLN A 103 -4.79 -16.12 -4.78
C GLN A 103 -5.29 -15.45 -6.06
N LYS A 104 -6.25 -14.52 -5.97
CA LYS A 104 -6.88 -13.87 -7.13
C LYS A 104 -6.94 -12.36 -6.96
N LEU A 105 -5.77 -11.76 -6.76
CA LEU A 105 -5.63 -10.31 -6.74
C LEU A 105 -5.91 -9.69 -8.12
N PRO A 106 -6.28 -8.41 -8.20
CA PRO A 106 -6.50 -7.71 -9.48
C PRO A 106 -5.29 -7.83 -10.43
N LYS A 107 -5.56 -7.79 -11.75
CA LYS A 107 -4.51 -7.99 -12.78
C LYS A 107 -3.34 -7.01 -12.68
N ILE A 108 -3.64 -5.74 -12.42
CA ILE A 108 -2.62 -4.68 -12.29
C ILE A 108 -2.45 -4.38 -10.79
N PHE A 109 -1.89 -5.33 -10.07
CA PHE A 109 -1.55 -5.18 -8.66
C PHE A 109 -0.07 -4.85 -8.49
N PHE A 110 0.25 -3.89 -7.61
CA PHE A 110 1.62 -3.43 -7.38
C PHE A 110 2.51 -4.56 -6.86
N GLN A 111 3.59 -4.86 -7.58
CA GLN A 111 4.41 -6.04 -7.31
C GLN A 111 5.03 -6.02 -5.91
N VAL A 112 5.51 -4.86 -5.45
CA VAL A 112 6.11 -4.73 -4.10
C VAL A 112 5.09 -5.12 -3.01
N HIS A 113 3.82 -4.71 -3.16
CA HIS A 113 2.77 -5.09 -2.20
C HIS A 113 2.39 -6.57 -2.32
N ARG A 114 2.57 -7.20 -3.48
CA ARG A 114 2.41 -8.65 -3.63
C ARG A 114 3.48 -9.40 -2.84
N ASP A 115 4.74 -8.98 -2.97
CA ASP A 115 5.86 -9.57 -2.23
C ASP A 115 5.69 -9.38 -0.70
N MET A 116 5.17 -8.22 -0.27
CA MET A 116 4.82 -7.97 1.13
C MET A 116 3.71 -8.91 1.63
N LEU A 117 2.69 -9.20 0.80
CA LEU A 117 1.65 -10.18 1.14
C LEU A 117 2.23 -11.59 1.28
N GLU A 118 3.17 -11.98 0.44
CA GLU A 118 3.86 -13.28 0.53
C GLU A 118 4.62 -13.39 1.86
N ASP A 119 5.34 -12.33 2.26
CA ASP A 119 5.99 -12.27 3.57
C ASP A 119 4.97 -12.41 4.73
N ALA A 120 3.81 -11.74 4.64
CA ALA A 120 2.77 -11.82 5.66
C ALA A 120 2.15 -13.23 5.80
N PHE A 121 2.05 -13.96 4.69
CA PHE A 121 1.43 -15.30 4.69
C PHE A 121 2.36 -16.41 5.22
N GLN A 122 3.66 -16.14 5.36
CA GLN A 122 4.62 -17.11 5.89
C GLN A 122 4.63 -17.20 7.42
N GLU A 123 3.84 -16.38 8.11
CA GLU A 123 3.76 -16.33 9.59
C GLU A 123 5.12 -16.37 10.30
N HIS A 124 5.68 -15.21 10.57
CA HIS A 124 6.93 -15.07 11.31
C HIS A 124 6.66 -14.84 12.80
N PRO A 125 7.45 -15.44 13.71
CA PRO A 125 7.29 -15.26 15.16
C PRO A 125 7.59 -13.82 15.63
N GLN A 126 8.35 -13.07 14.85
CA GLN A 126 8.69 -11.66 15.10
C GLN A 126 8.53 -10.85 13.81
N ALA A 127 8.37 -9.53 13.96
CA ALA A 127 8.30 -8.63 12.81
C ALA A 127 9.61 -8.71 11.99
N LEU A 128 9.46 -8.84 10.67
CA LEU A 128 10.59 -8.92 9.75
C LEU A 128 11.31 -7.57 9.63
N GLU A 129 12.63 -7.59 9.64
CA GLU A 129 13.47 -6.48 9.19
C GLU A 129 14.08 -6.86 7.85
N LYS A 130 13.57 -6.27 6.76
CA LYS A 130 13.94 -6.67 5.38
C LYS A 130 14.34 -5.45 4.55
N LYS A 131 15.19 -5.64 3.57
CA LYS A 131 15.51 -4.60 2.58
C LYS A 131 14.60 -4.75 1.37
N PHE A 132 14.22 -3.62 0.74
CA PHE A 132 13.57 -3.61 -0.57
C PHE A 132 14.61 -3.84 -1.69
N ASP A 133 15.20 -5.02 -1.75
CA ASP A 133 16.21 -5.40 -2.74
C ASP A 133 15.66 -5.49 -4.18
N GLN A 134 14.36 -5.74 -4.32
CA GLN A 134 13.65 -5.73 -5.61
C GLN A 134 13.43 -4.31 -6.18
N VAL A 135 13.50 -3.24 -5.35
CA VAL A 135 13.32 -1.85 -5.79
C VAL A 135 14.66 -1.26 -6.25
N THR A 136 15.09 -1.65 -7.43
CA THR A 136 16.34 -1.18 -8.05
C THR A 136 16.07 -0.21 -9.18
N TYR A 137 17.07 0.63 -9.53
CA TYR A 137 16.99 1.50 -10.72
C TYR A 137 16.77 0.70 -12.01
N TRP A 138 17.32 -0.53 -12.09
CA TRP A 138 17.12 -1.42 -13.22
C TRP A 138 15.69 -1.96 -13.30
N ALA A 139 15.11 -2.38 -12.19
CA ALA A 139 13.72 -2.81 -12.12
C ALA A 139 12.79 -1.66 -12.51
N PHE A 140 13.05 -0.44 -12.02
CA PHE A 140 12.31 0.76 -12.39
C PHE A 140 12.39 1.05 -13.90
N PHE A 141 13.58 0.98 -14.49
CA PHE A 141 13.79 1.18 -15.94
C PHE A 141 13.02 0.13 -16.78
N ARG A 142 13.09 -1.15 -16.39
CA ARG A 142 12.31 -2.22 -17.05
C ARG A 142 10.81 -1.98 -16.94
N TYR A 143 10.34 -1.52 -15.78
CA TYR A 143 8.94 -1.18 -15.56
C TYR A 143 8.52 0.03 -16.43
N PHE A 144 9.36 1.05 -16.52
CA PHE A 144 9.16 2.20 -17.40
C PHE A 144 9.00 1.77 -18.87
N LEU A 145 9.86 0.89 -19.37
CA LEU A 145 9.77 0.39 -20.75
C LEU A 145 8.47 -0.39 -21.02
N ARG A 146 7.94 -1.08 -20.01
CA ARG A 146 6.69 -1.85 -20.13
C ARG A 146 5.43 -1.01 -19.92
N HIS A 147 5.51 0.01 -19.09
CA HIS A 147 4.37 0.82 -18.65
C HIS A 147 4.69 2.32 -18.65
N PRO A 148 5.13 2.92 -19.78
CA PRO A 148 5.61 4.30 -19.80
C PRO A 148 4.53 5.30 -19.37
N ILE A 149 3.27 5.06 -19.74
CA ILE A 149 2.14 5.93 -19.36
C ILE A 149 1.92 5.92 -17.84
N LEU A 150 2.03 4.77 -17.17
CA LEU A 150 1.86 4.68 -15.73
C LEU A 150 2.97 5.42 -14.98
N VAL A 151 4.22 5.29 -15.45
CA VAL A 151 5.36 5.99 -14.84
C VAL A 151 5.25 7.50 -15.06
N LEU A 152 4.84 7.94 -16.25
CA LEU A 152 4.62 9.36 -16.52
C LEU A 152 3.51 9.93 -15.62
N ARG A 153 2.39 9.23 -15.48
CA ARG A 153 1.30 9.62 -14.58
C ARG A 153 1.77 9.74 -13.14
N PHE A 154 2.56 8.77 -12.67
CA PHE A 154 3.14 8.80 -11.34
C PHE A 154 4.06 10.02 -11.16
N ALA A 155 4.94 10.30 -12.12
CA ALA A 155 5.82 11.46 -12.07
C ALA A 155 5.03 12.78 -12.03
N LEU A 156 4.00 12.94 -12.85
CA LEU A 156 3.12 14.10 -12.83
C LEU A 156 2.38 14.25 -11.50
N SER A 157 1.89 13.16 -10.93
CA SER A 157 1.26 13.17 -9.60
C SER A 157 2.23 13.66 -8.52
N GLN A 158 3.48 13.20 -8.52
CA GLN A 158 4.52 13.66 -7.58
C GLN A 158 4.89 15.14 -7.74
N MET A 159 4.69 15.71 -8.93
CA MET A 159 4.88 17.14 -9.23
C MET A 159 3.65 17.99 -8.90
N GLY A 160 2.59 17.41 -8.31
CA GLY A 160 1.35 18.11 -7.97
C GLY A 160 0.33 18.23 -9.11
N PHE A 161 0.51 17.50 -10.23
CA PHE A 161 -0.41 17.45 -11.36
C PHE A 161 -1.07 16.07 -11.52
N PRO A 162 -1.90 15.60 -10.58
CA PRO A 162 -2.59 14.32 -10.71
C PRO A 162 -3.65 14.40 -11.82
N LEU A 163 -3.57 13.51 -12.82
CA LEU A 163 -4.41 13.52 -14.02
C LEU A 163 -5.90 13.16 -13.77
N ASN A 164 -6.28 12.76 -12.57
CA ASN A 164 -7.65 12.32 -12.24
C ASN A 164 -8.04 12.71 -10.81
N LYS A 165 -7.81 13.95 -10.39
CA LYS A 165 -8.44 14.44 -9.15
C LYS A 165 -9.96 14.36 -9.29
N LYS A 166 -10.63 13.98 -8.20
CA LYS A 166 -12.08 14.14 -8.08
C LYS A 166 -12.37 15.65 -8.22
N PRO A 167 -13.32 16.05 -9.07
CA PRO A 167 -13.68 17.47 -9.20
C PRO A 167 -14.20 18.05 -7.89
#